data_0918b99662d9600fcbf02c9b38aa127d
#
_entry.id   0918b99662d9600fcbf02c9b38aa127d
#
_cell.length_a   1.000
_cell.length_b   1.000
_cell.length_c   1.000
_cell.angle_alpha   90.00
_cell.angle_beta   90.00
_cell.angle_gamma   90.00
#
_symmetry.space_group_name_H-M   'P 1'
#
loop_
_entity.id
_entity.type
_entity.pdbx_description
1 polymer ?
#
loop_
_entity_poly.entity_id
_entity_poly.type
_entity_poly.pdbx_seq_one_letter_code
_entity_poly.pdbx_strand_id
1 'polypeptide(L)'
;MNRRIAIDNYDQIILNIPAEVFYQQFSDSAPYLQIHTDENIFDALNARVENNQLILETKENSNIRPSKLTIYTCSHNISQATVSGSGKLRLKGEVNAGDFKSEILGSGDIQADSLICNTITTKITGSGNEQLVGASNHSSFAIVGSGSIHAFNYLVRESNCKIIGSGNIEALVTDRLDINVIGSGNVSYRGNPPAVNKEIAGAGKVQAVQ
;
A
#
# COMPACT_ATOMS: atom_id res chain seq x y z
N MET A 1 -26.46 0.77 -6.73
CA MET A 1 -26.18 0.55 -8.18
C MET A 1 -24.96 -0.36 -8.33
N ASN A 2 -24.91 -1.16 -9.40
CA ASN A 2 -23.75 -1.98 -9.76
C ASN A 2 -23.47 -1.77 -11.24
N ARG A 3 -22.29 -1.24 -11.59
CA ARG A 3 -21.87 -1.03 -12.99
C ARG A 3 -20.50 -1.63 -13.22
N ARG A 4 -20.36 -2.35 -14.35
CA ARG A 4 -19.09 -2.85 -14.85
C ARG A 4 -18.75 -2.14 -16.16
N ILE A 5 -17.52 -1.62 -16.24
CA ILE A 5 -17.02 -0.83 -17.36
C ILE A 5 -15.69 -1.47 -17.80
N ALA A 6 -15.54 -1.72 -19.11
CA ALA A 6 -14.24 -2.07 -19.66
C ALA A 6 -13.33 -0.83 -19.64
N ILE A 7 -12.09 -1.02 -19.26
CA ILE A 7 -11.08 0.04 -19.20
C ILE A 7 -9.80 -0.41 -19.90
N ASP A 8 -8.95 0.52 -20.26
CA ASP A 8 -7.61 0.22 -20.76
C ASP A 8 -6.74 -0.43 -19.68
N ASN A 9 -5.68 -1.12 -20.10
CA ASN A 9 -4.74 -1.69 -19.16
C ASN A 9 -3.96 -0.56 -18.44
N TYR A 10 -3.62 -0.83 -17.20
CA TYR A 10 -2.87 0.09 -16.35
C TYR A 10 -1.90 -0.72 -15.48
N ASP A 11 -0.90 -0.06 -14.93
CA ASP A 11 0.06 -0.64 -14.00
C ASP A 11 0.20 0.16 -12.69
N GLN A 12 -0.61 1.22 -12.53
CA GLN A 12 -0.63 2.03 -11.32
C GLN A 12 -2.07 2.32 -10.90
N ILE A 13 -2.32 2.34 -9.59
CA ILE A 13 -3.61 2.72 -9.00
C ILE A 13 -3.41 3.95 -8.12
N ILE A 14 -4.24 4.98 -8.34
CA ILE A 14 -4.31 6.18 -7.53
C ILE A 14 -5.72 6.30 -6.96
N LEU A 15 -5.86 6.09 -5.65
CA LEU A 15 -7.12 6.15 -4.93
C LEU A 15 -7.22 7.43 -4.12
N ASN A 16 -8.01 8.39 -4.59
CA ASN A 16 -8.23 9.70 -3.96
C ASN A 16 -9.64 9.86 -3.38
N ILE A 17 -10.35 8.75 -3.14
CA ILE A 17 -11.71 8.73 -2.60
C ILE A 17 -11.83 7.75 -1.43
N PRO A 18 -12.80 7.93 -0.52
CA PRO A 18 -13.05 7.02 0.60
C PRO A 18 -13.76 5.73 0.13
N ALA A 19 -13.12 4.97 -0.74
CA ALA A 19 -13.63 3.71 -1.26
C ALA A 19 -12.84 2.53 -0.73
N GLU A 20 -13.46 1.34 -0.72
CA GLU A 20 -12.77 0.07 -0.60
C GLU A 20 -12.55 -0.52 -1.99
N VAL A 21 -11.29 -0.61 -2.42
CA VAL A 21 -10.89 -1.11 -3.74
C VAL A 21 -10.27 -2.49 -3.60
N PHE A 22 -10.77 -3.44 -4.39
CA PHE A 22 -10.21 -4.78 -4.53
C PHE A 22 -9.57 -4.91 -5.90
N TYR A 23 -8.27 -5.07 -5.91
CA TYR A 23 -7.47 -5.32 -7.11
C TYR A 23 -7.09 -6.79 -7.20
N GLN A 24 -7.14 -7.36 -8.41
CA GLN A 24 -6.58 -8.66 -8.72
C GLN A 24 -5.70 -8.57 -9.98
N GLN A 25 -4.60 -9.29 -9.98
CA GLN A 25 -3.75 -9.40 -11.16
C GLN A 25 -4.21 -10.58 -12.03
N PHE A 26 -4.53 -10.33 -13.30
CA PHE A 26 -4.91 -11.37 -14.27
C PHE A 26 -4.21 -11.12 -15.60
N SER A 27 -3.41 -12.10 -16.07
CA SER A 27 -2.75 -12.04 -17.38
C SER A 27 -3.71 -12.21 -18.56
N ASP A 28 -4.79 -12.97 -18.36
CA ASP A 28 -5.66 -13.47 -19.44
C ASP A 28 -7.04 -12.80 -19.48
N SER A 29 -7.31 -11.82 -18.63
CA SER A 29 -8.58 -11.13 -18.54
C SER A 29 -8.46 -9.69 -19.00
N ALA A 30 -9.43 -9.21 -19.78
CA ALA A 30 -9.52 -7.80 -20.12
C ALA A 30 -9.72 -6.95 -18.84
N PRO A 31 -8.98 -5.86 -18.67
CA PRO A 31 -9.14 -4.98 -17.52
C PRO A 31 -10.56 -4.42 -17.43
N TYR A 32 -11.06 -4.32 -16.22
CA TYR A 32 -12.38 -3.78 -15.94
C TYR A 32 -12.40 -2.98 -14.64
N LEU A 33 -13.42 -2.15 -14.53
CA LEU A 33 -13.80 -1.47 -13.32
C LEU A 33 -15.25 -1.82 -12.99
N GLN A 34 -15.51 -2.39 -11.82
CA GLN A 34 -16.84 -2.69 -11.32
C GLN A 34 -17.11 -1.91 -10.05
N ILE A 35 -18.10 -1.03 -10.08
CA ILE A 35 -18.41 -0.08 -9.03
C ILE A 35 -19.76 -0.43 -8.40
N HIS A 36 -19.76 -0.61 -7.08
CA HIS A 36 -20.94 -0.83 -6.25
C HIS A 36 -21.12 0.36 -5.32
N THR A 37 -22.13 1.17 -5.57
CA THR A 37 -22.44 2.36 -4.77
C THR A 37 -23.88 2.86 -5.01
N ASP A 38 -24.27 3.92 -4.31
CA ASP A 38 -25.51 4.62 -4.55
C ASP A 38 -25.43 5.43 -5.88
N GLU A 39 -26.57 5.68 -6.52
CA GLU A 39 -26.62 6.32 -7.85
C GLU A 39 -26.02 7.74 -7.83
N ASN A 40 -26.40 8.53 -6.86
CA ASN A 40 -25.89 9.89 -6.67
C ASN A 40 -24.36 9.94 -6.42
N ILE A 41 -23.81 8.91 -5.80
CA ILE A 41 -22.35 8.77 -5.60
C ILE A 41 -21.67 8.42 -6.92
N PHE A 42 -22.29 7.48 -7.69
CA PHE A 42 -21.74 7.09 -9.00
C PHE A 42 -21.59 8.29 -9.93
N ASP A 43 -22.57 9.17 -9.97
CA ASP A 43 -22.55 10.36 -10.84
C ASP A 43 -21.48 11.39 -10.44
N ALA A 44 -21.08 11.40 -9.17
CA ALA A 44 -20.01 12.24 -8.65
C ALA A 44 -18.60 11.66 -8.81
N LEU A 45 -18.48 10.37 -9.22
CA LEU A 45 -17.18 9.74 -9.43
C LEU A 45 -16.57 10.15 -10.76
N ASN A 46 -15.25 10.28 -10.76
CA ASN A 46 -14.40 10.37 -11.93
C ASN A 46 -13.37 9.23 -11.87
N ALA A 47 -13.66 8.18 -12.63
CA ALA A 47 -12.79 7.01 -12.71
C ALA A 47 -12.31 6.88 -14.16
N ARG A 48 -11.00 6.96 -14.36
CA ARG A 48 -10.38 6.92 -15.70
C ARG A 48 -9.02 6.25 -15.68
N VAL A 49 -8.60 5.76 -16.82
CA VAL A 49 -7.22 5.34 -17.07
C VAL A 49 -6.53 6.42 -17.91
N GLU A 50 -5.44 6.95 -17.40
CA GLU A 50 -4.64 7.97 -18.05
C GLU A 50 -3.15 7.72 -17.76
N ASN A 51 -2.31 7.71 -18.80
CA ASN A 51 -0.85 7.45 -18.68
C ASN A 51 -0.52 6.16 -17.90
N ASN A 52 -1.23 5.06 -18.18
CA ASN A 52 -1.14 3.77 -17.47
C ASN A 52 -1.55 3.83 -15.98
N GLN A 53 -2.22 4.87 -15.55
CA GLN A 53 -2.70 5.04 -14.17
C GLN A 53 -4.23 4.90 -14.13
N LEU A 54 -4.75 4.00 -13.31
CA LEU A 54 -6.15 4.02 -12.92
C LEU A 54 -6.33 5.06 -11.82
N ILE A 55 -6.99 6.16 -12.15
CA ILE A 55 -7.26 7.28 -11.24
C ILE A 55 -8.71 7.18 -10.78
N LEU A 56 -8.90 7.06 -9.47
CA LEU A 56 -10.19 7.01 -8.79
C LEU A 56 -10.35 8.24 -7.91
N GLU A 57 -11.14 9.20 -8.37
CA GLU A 57 -11.34 10.49 -7.68
C GLU A 57 -12.80 10.97 -7.79
N THR A 58 -13.14 12.07 -7.15
CA THR A 58 -14.41 12.76 -7.37
C THR A 58 -14.29 13.76 -8.51
N LYS A 59 -15.42 14.04 -9.18
CA LYS A 59 -15.52 15.19 -10.06
C LYS A 59 -15.25 16.48 -9.29
N GLU A 60 -14.79 17.51 -9.99
CA GLU A 60 -14.57 18.83 -9.41
C GLU A 60 -15.82 19.35 -8.67
N ASN A 61 -15.61 19.97 -7.54
CA ASN A 61 -16.64 20.51 -6.66
C ASN A 61 -17.63 19.46 -6.10
N SER A 62 -17.33 18.17 -6.20
CA SER A 62 -18.13 17.10 -5.62
C SER A 62 -17.51 16.62 -4.31
N ASN A 63 -18.30 16.63 -3.23
CA ASN A 63 -17.93 16.05 -1.95
C ASN A 63 -18.82 14.85 -1.68
N ILE A 64 -18.24 13.64 -1.65
CA ILE A 64 -18.99 12.41 -1.46
C ILE A 64 -18.84 11.90 -0.02
N ARG A 65 -19.94 11.42 0.54
CA ARG A 65 -19.97 10.66 1.81
C ARG A 65 -20.77 9.39 1.55
N PRO A 66 -20.20 8.41 0.86
CA PRO A 66 -20.93 7.19 0.52
C PRO A 66 -21.22 6.37 1.77
N SER A 67 -22.42 5.80 1.85
CA SER A 67 -22.73 4.76 2.83
C SER A 67 -21.93 3.49 2.54
N LYS A 68 -21.71 3.19 1.25
CA LYS A 68 -20.87 2.12 0.76
C LYS A 68 -20.34 2.48 -0.63
N LEU A 69 -19.04 2.38 -0.81
CA LEU A 69 -18.39 2.51 -2.11
C LEU A 69 -17.33 1.42 -2.24
N THR A 70 -17.65 0.40 -3.02
CA THR A 70 -16.77 -0.74 -3.24
C THR A 70 -16.45 -0.82 -4.74
N ILE A 71 -15.18 -0.99 -5.06
CA ILE A 71 -14.68 -1.03 -6.43
C ILE A 71 -13.87 -2.31 -6.60
N TYR A 72 -14.14 -3.06 -7.67
CA TYR A 72 -13.34 -4.22 -8.09
C TYR A 72 -12.68 -3.88 -9.41
N THR A 73 -11.41 -4.21 -9.54
CA THR A 73 -10.63 -3.93 -10.74
C THR A 73 -9.53 -4.96 -10.95
N CYS A 74 -9.04 -5.08 -12.17
CA CYS A 74 -7.90 -5.92 -12.50
C CYS A 74 -7.05 -5.30 -13.59
N SER A 75 -5.79 -5.70 -13.64
CA SER A 75 -4.87 -5.40 -14.73
C SER A 75 -3.86 -6.55 -14.92
N HIS A 76 -3.09 -6.50 -16.00
CA HIS A 76 -2.08 -7.52 -16.27
C HIS A 76 -0.87 -7.40 -15.34
N ASN A 77 -0.48 -6.18 -15.01
CA ASN A 77 0.65 -5.88 -14.14
C ASN A 77 0.30 -4.75 -13.20
N ILE A 78 1.02 -4.67 -12.08
CA ILE A 78 0.96 -3.52 -11.19
C ILE A 78 2.37 -3.20 -10.68
N SER A 79 2.73 -1.94 -10.73
CA SER A 79 4.01 -1.40 -10.27
C SER A 79 3.85 -0.39 -9.13
N GLN A 80 2.66 0.24 -9.01
CA GLN A 80 2.41 1.24 -7.98
C GLN A 80 0.98 1.24 -7.46
N ALA A 81 0.85 1.43 -6.15
CA ALA A 81 -0.39 1.66 -5.43
C ALA A 81 -0.29 2.92 -4.57
N THR A 82 -1.17 3.89 -4.80
CA THR A 82 -1.21 5.14 -4.03
C THR A 82 -2.60 5.32 -3.44
N VAL A 83 -2.68 5.57 -2.14
CA VAL A 83 -3.91 5.92 -1.43
C VAL A 83 -3.75 7.29 -0.80
N SER A 84 -4.58 8.25 -1.24
CA SER A 84 -4.65 9.59 -0.67
C SER A 84 -5.97 9.76 0.11
N GLY A 85 -5.91 10.18 1.35
CA GLY A 85 -7.08 10.32 2.22
C GLY A 85 -7.34 9.08 3.08
N SER A 86 -8.57 8.55 3.06
CA SER A 86 -9.03 7.47 3.96
C SER A 86 -9.50 6.20 3.23
N GLY A 87 -9.22 6.07 1.94
CA GLY A 87 -9.56 4.89 1.15
C GLY A 87 -8.80 3.64 1.59
N LYS A 88 -9.28 2.48 1.14
CA LYS A 88 -8.64 1.17 1.39
C LYS A 88 -8.39 0.46 0.07
N LEU A 89 -7.15 0.03 -0.15
CA LEU A 89 -6.78 -0.75 -1.32
C LEU A 89 -6.33 -2.15 -0.89
N ARG A 90 -6.94 -3.17 -1.45
CA ARG A 90 -6.61 -4.58 -1.19
C ARG A 90 -6.12 -5.25 -2.46
N LEU A 91 -4.87 -5.64 -2.48
CA LEU A 91 -4.28 -6.50 -3.51
C LEU A 91 -4.63 -7.94 -3.16
N LYS A 92 -5.57 -8.53 -3.92
CA LYS A 92 -6.17 -9.84 -3.64
C LYS A 92 -5.48 -10.96 -4.40
N GLY A 93 -5.25 -12.08 -3.69
CA GLY A 93 -4.55 -13.23 -4.26
C GLY A 93 -3.06 -12.97 -4.43
N GLU A 94 -2.45 -13.68 -5.36
CA GLU A 94 -1.03 -13.52 -5.66
C GLU A 94 -0.83 -12.36 -6.66
N VAL A 95 0.08 -11.46 -6.32
CA VAL A 95 0.52 -10.34 -7.15
C VAL A 95 2.01 -10.46 -7.36
N ASN A 96 2.43 -10.55 -8.63
CA ASN A 96 3.82 -10.62 -9.04
C ASN A 96 4.21 -9.30 -9.72
N ALA A 97 5.21 -8.62 -9.18
CA ALA A 97 5.74 -7.36 -9.72
C ALA A 97 7.27 -7.44 -9.86
N GLY A 98 7.84 -6.64 -10.73
CA GLY A 98 9.31 -6.45 -10.74
C GLY A 98 9.72 -5.64 -9.51
N ASP A 99 9.51 -4.34 -9.59
CA ASP A 99 9.60 -3.43 -8.45
C ASP A 99 8.19 -2.91 -8.14
N PHE A 100 7.86 -2.78 -6.85
CA PHE A 100 6.57 -2.31 -6.41
C PHE A 100 6.69 -1.10 -5.49
N LYS A 101 5.93 -0.05 -5.78
CA LYS A 101 5.85 1.15 -4.94
C LYS A 101 4.47 1.25 -4.28
N SER A 102 4.46 1.39 -2.97
CA SER A 102 3.29 1.65 -2.15
C SER A 102 3.39 3.03 -1.50
N GLU A 103 2.35 3.84 -1.61
CA GLU A 103 2.34 5.17 -0.99
C GLU A 103 0.98 5.46 -0.34
N ILE A 104 1.01 5.85 0.94
CA ILE A 104 -0.18 6.28 1.67
C ILE A 104 0.02 7.72 2.13
N LEU A 105 -0.89 8.60 1.69
CA LEU A 105 -0.95 10.02 2.06
C LEU A 105 -2.23 10.27 2.85
N GLY A 106 -2.16 10.26 4.17
CA GLY A 106 -3.31 10.45 5.06
C GLY A 106 -3.53 9.30 6.02
N SER A 107 -4.76 8.77 6.10
CA SER A 107 -5.20 7.75 7.06
C SER A 107 -5.77 6.49 6.40
N GLY A 108 -5.53 6.33 5.11
CA GLY A 108 -5.97 5.16 4.35
C GLY A 108 -5.13 3.91 4.62
N ASP A 109 -5.54 2.79 4.06
CA ASP A 109 -4.88 1.50 4.26
C ASP A 109 -4.55 0.83 2.91
N ILE A 110 -3.42 0.12 2.86
CA ILE A 110 -3.07 -0.81 1.78
C ILE A 110 -2.84 -2.19 2.38
N GLN A 111 -3.43 -3.22 1.76
CA GLN A 111 -3.26 -4.61 2.20
C GLN A 111 -2.92 -5.49 0.99
N ALA A 112 -1.88 -6.31 1.09
CA ALA A 112 -1.54 -7.33 0.11
C ALA A 112 -1.69 -8.73 0.71
N ASP A 113 -2.46 -9.60 0.04
CA ASP A 113 -2.65 -11.00 0.45
C ASP A 113 -1.41 -11.85 0.13
N SER A 114 -0.75 -11.57 -1.02
CA SER A 114 0.53 -12.17 -1.42
C SER A 114 1.17 -11.29 -2.48
N LEU A 115 2.23 -10.56 -2.12
CA LEU A 115 2.99 -9.72 -3.04
C LEU A 115 4.42 -10.27 -3.17
N ILE A 116 4.80 -10.64 -4.38
CA ILE A 116 6.14 -11.10 -4.70
C ILE A 116 6.78 -10.10 -5.65
N CYS A 117 7.91 -9.52 -5.26
CA CYS A 117 8.63 -8.58 -6.11
C CYS A 117 10.14 -8.62 -5.86
N ASN A 118 10.92 -7.93 -6.68
CA ASN A 118 12.35 -7.78 -6.43
C ASN A 118 12.60 -6.72 -5.35
N THR A 119 12.00 -5.55 -5.52
CA THR A 119 12.11 -4.44 -4.58
C THR A 119 10.73 -3.92 -4.20
N ILE A 120 10.48 -3.71 -2.92
CA ILE A 120 9.32 -2.96 -2.45
C ILE A 120 9.77 -1.63 -1.83
N THR A 121 9.10 -0.55 -2.22
CA THR A 121 9.25 0.76 -1.60
C THR A 121 7.93 1.21 -1.02
N THR A 122 7.83 1.24 0.31
CA THR A 122 6.65 1.69 1.04
C THR A 122 6.90 3.03 1.69
N LYS A 123 5.99 3.98 1.47
CA LYS A 123 6.02 5.28 2.14
C LYS A 123 4.66 5.62 2.71
N ILE A 124 4.61 5.87 4.02
CA ILE A 124 3.42 6.37 4.71
C ILE A 124 3.70 7.80 5.20
N THR A 125 2.84 8.72 4.79
CA THR A 125 2.83 10.10 5.32
C THR A 125 1.48 10.36 5.98
N GLY A 126 1.45 10.34 7.31
CA GLY A 126 0.22 10.48 8.10
C GLY A 126 0.04 9.35 9.12
N SER A 127 -1.16 8.79 9.18
CA SER A 127 -1.56 7.78 10.18
C SER A 127 -2.13 6.50 9.55
N GLY A 128 -1.96 6.32 8.25
CA GLY A 128 -2.43 5.13 7.53
C GLY A 128 -1.63 3.87 7.87
N ASN A 129 -2.12 2.71 7.42
CA ASN A 129 -1.48 1.43 7.70
C ASN A 129 -1.28 0.62 6.43
N GLU A 130 -0.19 -0.12 6.40
CA GLU A 130 0.06 -1.11 5.36
C GLU A 130 0.27 -2.49 5.97
N GLN A 131 -0.37 -3.50 5.38
CA GLN A 131 -0.18 -4.89 5.75
C GLN A 131 0.32 -5.68 4.54
N LEU A 132 1.47 -6.33 4.70
CA LEU A 132 2.16 -7.07 3.66
C LEU A 132 2.28 -8.56 4.01
N VAL A 133 1.97 -9.40 3.03
CA VAL A 133 2.27 -10.83 3.02
C VAL A 133 2.99 -11.14 1.70
N GLY A 134 4.02 -12.00 1.71
CA GLY A 134 4.78 -12.36 0.52
C GLY A 134 6.29 -12.29 0.70
N ALA A 135 7.01 -11.84 -0.32
CA ALA A 135 8.47 -11.74 -0.26
C ALA A 135 9.06 -10.74 -1.26
N SER A 136 10.25 -10.21 -0.91
CA SER A 136 11.12 -9.47 -1.83
C SER A 136 12.60 -9.67 -1.51
N ASN A 137 13.48 -9.29 -2.42
CA ASN A 137 14.91 -9.24 -2.12
C ASN A 137 15.25 -8.00 -1.29
N HIS A 138 14.65 -6.84 -1.65
CA HIS A 138 14.95 -5.57 -0.99
C HIS A 138 13.65 -4.87 -0.55
N SER A 139 13.69 -4.22 0.61
CA SER A 139 12.63 -3.32 1.03
C SER A 139 13.15 -1.98 1.53
N SER A 140 12.38 -0.93 1.25
CA SER A 140 12.54 0.40 1.83
C SER A 140 11.21 0.80 2.47
N PHE A 141 11.13 0.73 3.80
CA PHE A 141 9.96 1.08 4.59
C PHE A 141 10.15 2.44 5.25
N ALA A 142 9.33 3.41 4.92
CA ALA A 142 9.44 4.77 5.44
C ALA A 142 8.10 5.27 6.00
N ILE A 143 8.13 5.81 7.22
CA ILE A 143 6.98 6.44 7.88
C ILE A 143 7.35 7.86 8.28
N VAL A 144 6.51 8.81 7.88
CA VAL A 144 6.52 10.19 8.38
C VAL A 144 5.17 10.44 9.05
N GLY A 145 5.13 10.38 10.39
CA GLY A 145 3.91 10.51 11.17
C GLY A 145 3.72 9.39 12.19
N SER A 146 2.51 8.84 12.27
CA SER A 146 2.10 7.85 13.28
C SER A 146 1.52 6.56 12.69
N GLY A 147 1.66 6.34 11.40
CA GLY A 147 1.19 5.14 10.70
C GLY A 147 1.94 3.87 11.08
N SER A 148 1.53 2.74 10.50
CA SER A 148 2.15 1.45 10.77
C SER A 148 2.37 0.62 9.51
N ILE A 149 3.48 -0.10 9.45
CA ILE A 149 3.79 -1.12 8.44
C ILE A 149 3.88 -2.47 9.13
N HIS A 150 2.97 -3.39 8.78
CA HIS A 150 2.89 -4.74 9.30
C HIS A 150 3.44 -5.73 8.27
N ALA A 151 4.71 -6.09 8.39
CA ALA A 151 5.43 -6.96 7.46
C ALA A 151 6.08 -8.19 8.13
N PHE A 152 5.54 -8.69 9.25
CA PHE A 152 6.01 -9.93 9.85
C PHE A 152 5.74 -11.18 8.99
N ASN A 153 4.81 -11.10 8.05
CA ASN A 153 4.53 -12.16 7.08
C ASN A 153 5.07 -11.85 5.68
N TYR A 154 6.00 -10.91 5.59
CA TYR A 154 6.65 -10.49 4.35
C TYR A 154 8.16 -10.70 4.48
N LEU A 155 8.67 -11.75 3.83
CA LEU A 155 10.07 -12.12 3.92
C LEU A 155 10.94 -11.19 3.06
N VAL A 156 11.95 -10.57 3.67
CA VAL A 156 12.90 -9.69 2.98
C VAL A 156 14.33 -10.13 3.26
N ARG A 157 15.19 -10.07 2.27
CA ARG A 157 16.61 -10.31 2.48
C ARG A 157 17.29 -9.09 3.09
N GLU A 158 17.14 -7.93 2.46
CA GLU A 158 17.73 -6.67 2.94
C GLU A 158 16.64 -5.59 3.11
N SER A 159 16.57 -4.98 4.27
CA SER A 159 15.56 -3.98 4.60
C SER A 159 16.18 -2.69 5.14
N ASN A 160 15.66 -1.56 4.66
CA ASN A 160 15.90 -0.23 5.24
C ASN A 160 14.60 0.27 5.86
N CYS A 161 14.59 0.51 7.17
CA CYS A 161 13.45 0.99 7.94
C CYS A 161 13.71 2.41 8.45
N LYS A 162 12.90 3.38 8.02
CA LYS A 162 13.01 4.77 8.45
C LYS A 162 11.72 5.27 9.08
N ILE A 163 11.80 5.84 10.29
CA ILE A 163 10.66 6.48 10.95
C ILE A 163 11.02 7.90 11.34
N ILE A 164 10.16 8.84 10.98
CA ILE A 164 10.17 10.22 11.48
C ILE A 164 8.81 10.46 12.15
N GLY A 165 8.79 10.44 13.50
CA GLY A 165 7.56 10.58 14.28
C GLY A 165 7.35 9.46 15.30
N SER A 166 6.12 8.91 15.35
CA SER A 166 5.70 7.92 16.36
C SER A 166 5.15 6.62 15.73
N GLY A 167 5.42 6.39 14.47
CA GLY A 167 4.92 5.22 13.74
C GLY A 167 5.60 3.91 14.16
N ASN A 168 5.11 2.79 13.64
CA ASN A 168 5.65 1.47 13.94
C ASN A 168 5.93 0.68 12.67
N ILE A 169 7.06 -0.03 12.64
CA ILE A 169 7.40 -0.95 11.56
C ILE A 169 7.63 -2.34 12.16
N GLU A 170 6.97 -3.34 11.58
CA GLU A 170 7.22 -4.76 11.78
C GLU A 170 7.89 -5.30 10.52
N ALA A 171 9.00 -6.03 10.64
CA ALA A 171 9.74 -6.58 9.50
C ALA A 171 10.24 -8.00 9.77
N LEU A 172 10.26 -8.84 8.73
CA LEU A 172 10.91 -10.15 8.76
C LEU A 172 12.10 -10.13 7.79
N VAL A 173 13.32 -10.15 8.32
CA VAL A 173 14.57 -9.90 7.57
C VAL A 173 15.59 -11.00 7.81
N THR A 174 16.31 -11.44 6.74
CA THR A 174 17.27 -12.54 6.83
C THR A 174 18.74 -12.12 6.76
N ASP A 175 19.09 -11.10 5.96
CA ASP A 175 20.49 -10.81 5.63
C ASP A 175 20.98 -9.48 6.23
N ARG A 176 20.27 -8.39 5.98
CA ARG A 176 20.68 -7.05 6.46
C ARG A 176 19.49 -6.18 6.84
N LEU A 177 19.61 -5.50 7.98
CA LEU A 177 18.60 -4.58 8.48
C LEU A 177 19.25 -3.25 8.89
N ASP A 178 18.92 -2.18 8.17
CA ASP A 178 19.33 -0.82 8.50
C ASP A 178 18.11 -0.07 9.05
N ILE A 179 18.25 0.56 10.23
CA ILE A 179 17.15 1.22 10.95
C ILE A 179 17.55 2.64 11.30
N ASN A 180 16.71 3.60 10.96
CA ASN A 180 16.84 5.00 11.37
C ASN A 180 15.51 5.49 11.96
N VAL A 181 15.51 5.87 13.25
CA VAL A 181 14.32 6.38 13.95
C VAL A 181 14.60 7.77 14.50
N ILE A 182 13.80 8.73 14.09
CA ILE A 182 13.80 10.10 14.61
C ILE A 182 12.44 10.34 15.27
N GLY A 183 12.41 10.37 16.62
CA GLY A 183 11.20 10.55 17.43
C GLY A 183 10.95 9.41 18.40
N SER A 184 9.69 8.96 18.49
CA SER A 184 9.23 7.93 19.44
C SER A 184 8.73 6.65 18.75
N GLY A 185 8.98 6.49 17.48
CA GLY A 185 8.55 5.33 16.72
C GLY A 185 9.28 4.04 17.10
N ASN A 186 8.70 2.89 16.77
CA ASN A 186 9.27 1.60 17.12
C ASN A 186 9.46 0.72 15.89
N VAL A 187 10.56 -0.04 15.88
CA VAL A 187 10.80 -1.08 14.88
C VAL A 187 10.92 -2.42 15.59
N SER A 188 10.04 -3.35 15.26
CA SER A 188 10.09 -4.74 15.70
C SER A 188 10.48 -5.61 14.51
N TYR A 189 11.47 -6.49 14.70
CA TYR A 189 11.86 -7.35 13.60
C TYR A 189 11.98 -8.81 14.01
N ARG A 190 11.69 -9.69 13.07
CA ARG A 190 11.89 -11.14 13.10
C ARG A 190 13.00 -11.55 12.14
N GLY A 191 13.44 -12.78 12.26
CA GLY A 191 14.60 -13.32 11.55
C GLY A 191 15.88 -13.14 12.36
N ASN A 192 16.97 -13.55 11.75
CA ASN A 192 18.28 -13.45 12.41
C ASN A 192 19.33 -12.85 11.44
N PRO A 193 19.10 -11.60 10.97
CA PRO A 193 20.02 -10.97 10.04
C PRO A 193 21.40 -10.79 10.68
N PRO A 194 22.49 -11.24 10.02
CA PRO A 194 23.85 -11.11 10.55
C PRO A 194 24.33 -9.65 10.64
N ALA A 195 23.69 -8.74 9.93
CA ALA A 195 24.02 -7.31 9.95
C ALA A 195 22.80 -6.49 10.36
N VAL A 196 22.86 -5.85 11.53
CA VAL A 196 21.82 -4.92 12.04
C VAL A 196 22.47 -3.61 12.46
N ASN A 197 22.16 -2.54 11.71
CA ASN A 197 22.59 -1.19 12.03
C ASN A 197 21.40 -0.39 12.58
N LYS A 198 21.61 0.35 13.67
CA LYS A 198 20.55 1.11 14.36
C LYS A 198 21.02 2.52 14.66
N GLU A 199 20.23 3.48 14.20
CA GLU A 199 20.38 4.89 14.57
C GLU A 199 19.06 5.39 15.15
N ILE A 200 19.06 5.86 16.41
CA ILE A 200 17.86 6.32 17.09
C ILE A 200 18.14 7.70 17.69
N ALA A 201 17.38 8.68 17.24
CA ALA A 201 17.35 10.04 17.79
C ALA A 201 15.97 10.28 18.43
N GLY A 202 15.85 10.08 19.76
CA GLY A 202 14.61 10.25 20.51
C GLY A 202 14.32 9.10 21.46
N ALA A 203 13.02 8.82 21.72
CA ALA A 203 12.54 7.80 22.66
C ALA A 203 12.11 6.48 21.98
N GLY A 204 12.35 6.33 20.69
CA GLY A 204 12.00 5.15 19.92
C GLY A 204 12.70 3.87 20.38
N LYS A 205 12.15 2.72 20.00
CA LYS A 205 12.68 1.41 20.40
C LYS A 205 12.89 0.52 19.19
N VAL A 206 13.94 -0.29 19.23
CA VAL A 206 14.20 -1.35 18.25
C VAL A 206 14.36 -2.67 19.00
N GLN A 207 13.55 -3.65 18.67
CA GLN A 207 13.56 -4.96 19.32
C GLN A 207 13.47 -6.12 18.33
N ALA A 208 14.27 -7.15 18.58
CA ALA A 208 14.07 -8.45 17.95
C ALA A 208 12.93 -9.18 18.67
N VAL A 209 12.02 -9.80 17.92
CA VAL A 209 10.92 -10.61 18.43
C VAL A 209 10.99 -12.02 17.84
N GLN A 210 10.59 -13.02 18.61
CA GLN A 210 10.61 -14.42 18.19
C GLN A 210 9.41 -14.77 17.30
#